data_573bd3ba5d8b850928021851584af515
#
_entry.id   573bd3ba5d8b850928021851584af515
#
_cell.length_a   1.000
_cell.length_b   1.000
_cell.length_c   1.000
_cell.angle_alpha   90.00
_cell.angle_beta   90.00
_cell.angle_gamma   90.00
#
_symmetry.space_group_name_H-M   'P 1'
#
loop_
_entity.id
_entity.type
_entity.pdbx_description
1 polymer ?
#
loop_
_entity_poly.entity_id
_entity_poly.type
_entity_poly.pdbx_seq_one_letter_code
_entity_poly.pdbx_strand_id
1 'polypeptide(L)'
;MIIKKKFFFLLLIASISITDFSEGTEAPQVNIVYPSAGAVLNTQNGFCYILGTVTPSDANFFINGDEVQIDKDGAFIHYAHVIYESEKLTIQLPDSSILPVNAYFNFRLIARGVTDEFKHYVKAKLPLLTSSTEMLQVDGSFPNQPNVNQRLPAGETVDIKIKATPGCRAMFSISGVKEQYPMVESFITNEFYLGEAIFGKGFVQSSDTVKGIYEGHFILPNEDWKDKTITVHLFHEKLGKLDYTLPGGITINKSYQYDIVEVLEDPNLVVGRTAPGLGYKLFLPAGVKAICDGEVQGWLRLRLAKNEIVFVPKSSVKLLPLGSPVPKSAIEVIRTKNNDNHVRVEIGLKERLPFEIKQLPNPLRLSLKIFNAVSDIDWIFHDRTQRLVENIEWSQISEDVLELTIELNQNHLWGYSFEYEGYILVLKIKKSPKISKKWLIFGNPLEGRKIVLDPGHNPDFGAIGPRNTKEKDVNFQISLKVKEILEKAGAKVYLTHNGEGLPLRQRAQKVVSFNPDVSISIHNNALPEGVNPFDHNGSSVYFYPSNAKALAESIHKNLLQQLNLMDFGLYWGNLYMCRIPESVAILIEPAFMIIPEQEKLLSTDEFQYKIAEAVKNGLEDFFQKAAE
;
A
#
# COMPACT_ATOMS: atom_id res chain seq x y z
N MET A 1 25.72 -57.35 27.48
CA MET A 1 27.15 -57.23 27.21
C MET A 1 27.54 -55.79 27.61
N ILE A 2 28.21 -55.69 28.78
CA ILE A 2 28.48 -54.49 29.54
C ILE A 2 29.83 -53.96 29.10
N ILE A 3 29.94 -52.72 28.65
CA ILE A 3 31.24 -52.05 28.45
C ILE A 3 31.28 -50.83 29.36
N LYS A 4 32.17 -50.95 30.36
CA LYS A 4 32.57 -49.89 31.31
C LYS A 4 33.39 -48.79 30.61
N LYS A 5 33.02 -47.51 30.75
CA LYS A 5 33.92 -46.39 30.50
C LYS A 5 34.56 -45.94 31.80
N LYS A 6 35.88 -45.92 31.79
CA LYS A 6 36.74 -45.42 32.87
C LYS A 6 36.77 -43.88 32.85
N PHE A 7 36.54 -43.27 33.99
CA PHE A 7 36.84 -41.87 34.28
C PHE A 7 38.36 -41.72 34.55
N PHE A 8 38.99 -40.76 33.86
CA PHE A 8 40.31 -40.27 34.17
C PHE A 8 40.18 -38.89 34.82
N PHE A 9 40.53 -38.77 36.09
CA PHE A 9 40.67 -37.52 36.82
C PHE A 9 42.09 -36.98 36.55
N LEU A 10 42.19 -35.81 35.93
CA LEU A 10 43.45 -35.05 35.85
C LEU A 10 43.36 -33.86 36.81
N LEU A 11 44.13 -33.90 37.85
CA LEU A 11 44.34 -32.76 38.75
C LEU A 11 45.25 -31.76 38.03
N LEU A 12 44.75 -30.55 37.80
CA LEU A 12 45.55 -29.43 37.33
C LEU A 12 45.71 -28.44 38.50
N ILE A 13 46.92 -28.24 38.91
CA ILE A 13 47.38 -27.30 39.93
C ILE A 13 47.19 -25.89 39.38
N ALA A 14 46.34 -25.08 40.03
CA ALA A 14 46.17 -23.68 39.73
C ALA A 14 47.36 -22.85 40.24
N SER A 15 48.16 -22.35 39.33
CA SER A 15 49.05 -21.22 39.60
C SER A 15 48.19 -19.93 39.43
N ILE A 16 47.98 -19.27 40.56
CA ILE A 16 47.33 -17.93 40.57
C ILE A 16 48.33 -16.93 40.01
N SER A 17 48.22 -16.61 38.77
CA SER A 17 48.81 -15.39 38.22
C SER A 17 47.77 -14.27 38.39
N ILE A 18 48.08 -13.31 39.24
CA ILE A 18 47.39 -12.03 39.30
C ILE A 18 47.72 -11.33 37.99
N THR A 19 46.84 -11.47 37.02
CA THR A 19 46.83 -10.61 35.83
C THR A 19 45.94 -9.43 36.15
N ASP A 20 46.52 -8.24 36.11
CA ASP A 20 45.81 -6.97 36.06
C ASP A 20 44.63 -7.10 35.12
N PHE A 21 43.43 -6.86 35.62
CA PHE A 21 42.27 -6.57 34.79
C PHE A 21 42.52 -5.21 34.14
N SER A 22 43.21 -5.19 33.00
CA SER A 22 43.01 -4.12 32.06
C SER A 22 41.56 -4.26 31.59
N GLU A 23 40.72 -3.27 31.88
CA GLU A 23 39.43 -3.10 31.19
C GLU A 23 39.68 -3.27 29.69
N GLY A 24 39.24 -4.38 29.14
CA GLY A 24 39.33 -4.67 27.72
C GLY A 24 38.49 -3.64 26.98
N THR A 25 39.15 -2.59 26.54
CA THR A 25 38.52 -1.60 25.67
C THR A 25 38.14 -2.30 24.38
N GLU A 26 36.83 -2.57 24.18
CA GLU A 26 36.32 -3.10 22.91
C GLU A 26 36.85 -2.25 21.76
N ALA A 27 37.28 -2.90 20.68
CA ALA A 27 37.72 -2.21 19.48
C ALA A 27 36.54 -1.39 18.92
N PRO A 28 36.78 -0.20 18.36
CA PRO A 28 35.74 0.60 17.74
C PRO A 28 34.98 -0.20 16.67
N GLN A 29 33.66 -0.17 16.71
CA GLN A 29 32.80 -0.96 15.82
C GLN A 29 31.63 -0.13 15.32
N VAL A 30 31.23 -0.39 14.06
CA VAL A 30 30.00 0.13 13.47
C VAL A 30 29.11 -1.05 13.10
N ASN A 31 27.88 -1.06 13.62
CA ASN A 31 26.85 -2.01 13.23
C ASN A 31 25.79 -1.29 12.38
N ILE A 32 25.77 -1.57 11.08
CA ILE A 32 24.81 -0.98 10.15
C ILE A 32 23.58 -1.89 10.12
N VAL A 33 22.45 -1.37 10.58
CA VAL A 33 21.17 -2.07 10.58
C VAL A 33 20.47 -1.90 9.22
N TYR A 34 20.52 -0.69 8.67
CA TYR A 34 19.94 -0.39 7.36
C TYR A 34 20.78 0.65 6.60
N PRO A 35 20.97 0.47 5.29
CA PRO A 35 20.65 -0.74 4.52
C PRO A 35 21.58 -1.90 4.90
N SER A 36 21.11 -3.14 4.78
CA SER A 36 21.99 -4.30 4.95
C SER A 36 22.97 -4.41 3.79
N ALA A 37 24.13 -5.02 4.01
CA ALA A 37 25.12 -5.24 2.97
C ALA A 37 24.53 -6.01 1.78
N GLY A 38 24.72 -5.49 0.56
CA GLY A 38 24.17 -6.05 -0.67
C GLY A 38 22.66 -5.79 -0.89
N ALA A 39 22.00 -5.04 -0.02
CA ALA A 39 20.60 -4.66 -0.21
C ALA A 39 20.40 -3.91 -1.53
N VAL A 40 19.21 -4.06 -2.12
CA VAL A 40 18.80 -3.31 -3.31
C VAL A 40 17.99 -2.10 -2.86
N LEU A 41 18.56 -0.91 -3.07
CA LEU A 41 17.89 0.35 -2.77
C LEU A 41 16.94 0.74 -3.90
N ASN A 42 15.74 1.15 -3.54
CA ASN A 42 14.71 1.65 -4.46
C ASN A 42 14.67 3.18 -4.51
N THR A 43 15.75 3.85 -4.13
CA THR A 43 15.84 5.31 -4.20
C THR A 43 15.76 5.79 -5.65
N GLN A 44 14.97 6.84 -5.90
CA GLN A 44 14.85 7.46 -7.22
C GLN A 44 15.68 8.73 -7.35
N ASN A 45 16.01 9.37 -6.23
CA ASN A 45 16.79 10.61 -6.17
C ASN A 45 18.27 10.38 -5.83
N GLY A 46 18.71 9.14 -5.72
CA GLY A 46 20.10 8.80 -5.39
C GLY A 46 20.48 9.00 -3.92
N PHE A 47 19.50 9.25 -3.02
CA PHE A 47 19.74 9.37 -1.59
C PHE A 47 19.14 8.20 -0.82
N CYS A 48 19.73 7.88 0.33
CA CYS A 48 19.20 6.88 1.26
C CYS A 48 19.55 7.29 2.69
N TYR A 49 18.69 6.98 3.65
CA TYR A 49 19.09 7.04 5.05
C TYR A 49 19.82 5.76 5.46
N ILE A 50 20.83 5.95 6.31
CA ILE A 50 21.64 4.86 6.89
C ILE A 50 21.46 4.94 8.39
N LEU A 51 21.19 3.81 9.03
CA LEU A 51 21.02 3.75 10.47
C LEU A 51 21.69 2.54 11.09
N GLY A 52 22.04 2.68 12.34
CA GLY A 52 22.75 1.65 13.09
C GLY A 52 23.29 2.15 14.41
N THR A 53 24.34 1.47 14.91
CA THR A 53 25.02 1.84 16.16
C THR A 53 26.53 1.88 15.99
N VAL A 54 27.18 2.76 16.75
CA VAL A 54 28.62 2.93 16.83
C VAL A 54 29.07 2.68 18.28
N THR A 55 30.14 1.97 18.45
CA THR A 55 30.81 1.72 19.76
C THR A 55 32.28 2.11 19.65
N PRO A 56 32.81 2.97 20.52
CA PRO A 56 32.14 3.69 21.60
C PRO A 56 31.28 4.85 21.07
N SER A 57 30.31 5.31 21.85
CA SER A 57 29.36 6.38 21.44
C SER A 57 29.99 7.78 21.41
N ASP A 58 31.21 7.95 21.88
CA ASP A 58 31.99 9.18 21.80
C ASP A 58 32.97 9.20 20.60
N ALA A 59 32.83 8.28 19.67
CA ALA A 59 33.63 8.23 18.45
C ALA A 59 33.26 9.35 17.48
N ASN A 60 34.23 9.82 16.70
CA ASN A 60 33.94 10.65 15.53
C ASN A 60 33.64 9.73 14.34
N PHE A 61 32.43 9.82 13.81
CA PHE A 61 31.95 8.95 12.75
C PHE A 61 31.52 9.74 11.53
N PHE A 62 31.90 9.27 10.36
CA PHE A 62 31.65 9.94 9.09
C PHE A 62 31.08 8.96 8.05
N ILE A 63 30.12 9.45 7.28
CA ILE A 63 29.58 8.74 6.11
C ILE A 63 29.74 9.64 4.89
N ASN A 64 30.42 9.16 3.83
CA ASN A 64 30.77 9.90 2.63
C ASN A 64 31.52 11.22 2.88
N GLY A 65 32.16 11.36 4.03
CA GLY A 65 32.88 12.54 4.46
C GLY A 65 32.07 13.48 5.38
N ASP A 66 30.76 13.31 5.47
CA ASP A 66 29.91 14.08 6.37
C ASP A 66 29.95 13.50 7.79
N GLU A 67 30.08 14.37 8.80
CA GLU A 67 30.07 13.97 10.20
C GLU A 67 28.66 13.53 10.61
N VAL A 68 28.58 12.36 11.24
CA VAL A 68 27.33 11.75 11.68
C VAL A 68 27.13 11.96 13.17
N GLN A 69 25.98 12.50 13.55
CA GLN A 69 25.62 12.62 14.95
C GLN A 69 25.26 11.25 15.54
N ILE A 70 25.86 10.94 16.67
CA ILE A 70 25.65 9.69 17.43
C ILE A 70 24.97 10.07 18.74
N ASP A 71 23.94 9.35 19.13
CA ASP A 71 23.32 9.56 20.44
C ASP A 71 24.16 8.96 21.58
N LYS A 72 23.73 9.19 22.83
CA LYS A 72 24.46 8.74 24.02
C LYS A 72 24.65 7.21 24.10
N ASP A 73 23.80 6.46 23.44
CA ASP A 73 23.82 4.99 23.44
C ASP A 73 24.47 4.45 22.15
N GLY A 74 25.04 5.31 21.32
CA GLY A 74 25.73 4.94 20.09
C GLY A 74 24.85 4.82 18.87
N ALA A 75 23.54 5.07 18.95
CA ALA A 75 22.66 4.98 17.80
C ALA A 75 22.78 6.20 16.89
N PHE A 76 22.64 5.96 15.59
CA PHE A 76 22.68 7.01 14.58
C PHE A 76 21.67 6.78 13.45
N ILE A 77 21.33 7.86 12.81
CA ILE A 77 20.71 7.90 11.48
C ILE A 77 21.37 9.01 10.67
N HIS A 78 21.67 8.77 9.42
CA HIS A 78 22.23 9.75 8.50
C HIS A 78 21.61 9.62 7.12
N TYR A 79 21.38 10.74 6.45
CA TYR A 79 20.82 10.77 5.10
C TYR A 79 21.92 11.15 4.11
N ALA A 80 22.33 10.19 3.28
CA ALA A 80 23.51 10.32 2.43
C ALA A 80 23.23 10.00 0.97
N HIS A 81 24.02 10.58 0.09
CA HIS A 81 24.02 10.26 -1.32
C HIS A 81 24.66 8.89 -1.58
N VAL A 82 24.06 8.09 -2.44
CA VAL A 82 24.59 6.79 -2.86
C VAL A 82 25.73 7.01 -3.85
N ILE A 83 26.91 6.38 -3.62
CA ILE A 83 28.04 6.45 -4.54
C ILE A 83 27.99 5.24 -5.47
N TYR A 84 27.86 5.48 -6.76
CA TYR A 84 27.81 4.42 -7.78
C TYR A 84 29.22 4.02 -8.23
N GLU A 85 29.51 2.71 -8.34
CA GLU A 85 30.82 2.21 -8.82
C GLU A 85 31.03 2.47 -10.31
N SER A 86 29.97 2.55 -11.10
CA SER A 86 30.03 2.80 -12.54
C SER A 86 28.76 3.49 -13.00
N GLU A 87 28.92 4.56 -13.76
CA GLU A 87 27.82 5.20 -14.49
C GLU A 87 27.38 4.41 -15.74
N LYS A 88 28.10 3.34 -16.07
CA LYS A 88 27.88 2.50 -17.26
C LYS A 88 27.48 1.10 -16.82
N LEU A 89 26.32 0.70 -17.15
CA LEU A 89 25.77 -0.65 -17.39
C LEU A 89 24.38 -0.78 -16.81
N THR A 90 23.42 -0.60 -17.66
CA THR A 90 22.05 -1.04 -17.39
C THR A 90 21.76 -2.21 -18.31
N ILE A 91 21.62 -3.39 -17.73
CA ILE A 91 21.06 -4.55 -18.43
C ILE A 91 19.56 -4.54 -18.09
N GLN A 92 18.72 -4.42 -19.10
CA GLN A 92 17.27 -4.54 -18.94
C GLN A 92 16.88 -6.02 -18.86
N LEU A 93 16.09 -6.37 -17.88
CA LEU A 93 15.42 -7.67 -17.82
C LEU A 93 14.17 -7.67 -18.73
N PRO A 94 13.71 -8.85 -19.20
CA PRO A 94 12.53 -8.96 -20.05
C PRO A 94 11.23 -8.39 -19.42
N ASP A 95 11.18 -8.25 -18.08
CA ASP A 95 10.05 -7.73 -17.33
C ASP A 95 10.09 -6.20 -17.10
N SER A 96 11.01 -5.49 -17.78
CA SER A 96 11.22 -4.03 -17.68
C SER A 96 11.80 -3.56 -16.35
N SER A 97 12.24 -4.44 -15.47
CA SER A 97 12.95 -4.04 -14.28
C SER A 97 14.36 -3.55 -14.64
N ILE A 98 14.75 -2.41 -14.09
CA ILE A 98 16.12 -1.90 -14.16
C ILE A 98 16.96 -2.75 -13.21
N LEU A 99 18.00 -3.41 -13.71
CA LEU A 99 18.95 -4.08 -12.84
C LEU A 99 19.68 -3.03 -11.99
N PRO A 100 19.63 -3.17 -10.67
CA PRO A 100 20.39 -2.28 -9.80
C PRO A 100 21.88 -2.50 -10.03
N VAL A 101 22.63 -1.40 -10.09
CA VAL A 101 24.09 -1.39 -10.20
C VAL A 101 24.74 -1.44 -8.83
N ASN A 102 26.01 -1.86 -8.78
CA ASN A 102 26.78 -1.79 -7.55
C ASN A 102 26.99 -0.35 -7.11
N ALA A 103 26.79 -0.13 -5.85
CA ALA A 103 26.93 1.16 -5.19
C ALA A 103 27.48 0.96 -3.77
N TYR A 104 27.90 2.03 -3.13
CA TYR A 104 28.43 1.96 -1.77
C TYR A 104 28.30 3.29 -1.03
N PHE A 105 28.57 3.22 0.28
CA PHE A 105 28.82 4.36 1.15
C PHE A 105 30.21 4.21 1.74
N ASN A 106 30.96 5.32 1.85
CA ASN A 106 32.25 5.35 2.54
C ASN A 106 32.04 5.64 4.02
N PHE A 107 32.62 4.83 4.88
CA PHE A 107 32.56 4.98 6.32
C PHE A 107 33.96 5.28 6.86
N ARG A 108 34.04 6.20 7.82
CA ARG A 108 35.26 6.47 8.58
C ARG A 108 34.93 6.64 10.05
N LEU A 109 35.54 5.82 10.89
CA LEU A 109 35.39 5.82 12.33
C LEU A 109 36.72 6.21 12.99
N ILE A 110 36.71 7.19 13.87
CA ILE A 110 37.86 7.64 14.62
C ILE A 110 37.54 7.56 16.10
N ALA A 111 38.20 6.65 16.81
CA ALA A 111 38.02 6.49 18.25
C ALA A 111 39.32 6.01 18.91
N ARG A 112 39.62 6.55 20.08
CA ARG A 112 40.78 6.10 20.89
C ARG A 112 42.12 6.07 20.15
N GLY A 113 42.31 7.01 19.20
CA GLY A 113 43.53 7.07 18.38
C GLY A 113 43.60 6.06 17.24
N VAL A 114 42.55 5.29 17.00
CA VAL A 114 42.40 4.38 15.85
C VAL A 114 41.48 5.01 14.82
N THR A 115 41.89 4.92 13.57
CA THR A 115 41.02 5.29 12.42
C THR A 115 40.74 4.02 11.63
N ASP A 116 39.46 3.73 11.39
CA ASP A 116 38.99 2.64 10.56
C ASP A 116 38.19 3.22 9.38
N GLU A 117 38.51 2.76 8.15
CA GLU A 117 37.84 3.19 6.93
C GLU A 117 37.40 1.96 6.13
N PHE A 118 36.12 1.93 5.78
CA PHE A 118 35.57 0.82 4.99
C PHE A 118 34.43 1.28 4.06
N LYS A 119 34.15 0.44 3.07
CA LYS A 119 33.00 0.62 2.16
C LYS A 119 31.87 -0.33 2.55
N HIS A 120 30.69 0.22 2.64
CA HIS A 120 29.48 -0.58 2.78
C HIS A 120 28.78 -0.70 1.42
N TYR A 121 28.85 -1.89 0.86
CA TYR A 121 28.33 -2.15 -0.48
C TYR A 121 26.84 -2.45 -0.48
N VAL A 122 26.15 -1.83 -1.43
CA VAL A 122 24.72 -1.99 -1.72
C VAL A 122 24.52 -2.10 -3.23
N LYS A 123 23.28 -2.26 -3.66
CA LYS A 123 22.86 -2.10 -5.05
C LYS A 123 21.83 -0.99 -5.13
N ALA A 124 21.88 -0.14 -6.15
CA ALA A 124 20.90 0.93 -6.31
C ALA A 124 20.52 1.10 -7.77
N LYS A 125 19.30 1.56 -8.03
CA LYS A 125 18.89 1.97 -9.37
C LYS A 125 19.57 3.29 -9.69
N LEU A 126 20.07 3.40 -10.93
CA LEU A 126 20.58 4.68 -11.41
C LEU A 126 19.43 5.69 -11.52
N PRO A 127 19.63 6.95 -11.13
CA PRO A 127 18.67 7.99 -11.42
C PRO A 127 18.47 8.16 -12.93
N LEU A 128 17.28 8.60 -13.33
CA LEU A 128 16.98 8.86 -14.73
C LEU A 128 17.80 10.06 -15.21
N LEU A 129 18.74 9.82 -16.13
CA LEU A 129 19.59 10.84 -16.70
C LEU A 129 19.32 11.00 -18.21
N THR A 130 19.61 12.17 -18.76
CA THR A 130 19.60 12.36 -20.24
C THR A 130 20.57 11.37 -20.89
N SER A 131 20.13 10.67 -21.94
CA SER A 131 20.97 9.73 -22.68
C SER A 131 22.14 10.44 -23.37
N SER A 132 23.26 9.72 -23.55
CA SER A 132 24.44 10.26 -24.25
C SER A 132 24.08 10.76 -25.65
N THR A 133 24.69 11.89 -26.02
CA THR A 133 24.59 12.50 -27.36
C THR A 133 25.73 12.09 -28.30
N GLU A 134 26.64 11.26 -27.83
CA GLU A 134 27.82 10.83 -28.64
C GLU A 134 27.52 9.70 -29.61
N MET A 135 26.52 8.87 -29.27
CA MET A 135 26.10 7.76 -30.12
C MET A 135 24.58 7.63 -30.15
N LEU A 136 24.04 7.16 -31.27
CA LEU A 136 22.59 6.91 -31.40
C LEU A 136 22.25 5.58 -30.70
N GLN A 137 21.44 5.68 -29.66
CA GLN A 137 21.04 4.52 -28.84
C GLN A 137 19.67 4.67 -28.22
N VAL A 138 19.05 3.55 -27.93
CA VAL A 138 17.87 3.47 -27.03
C VAL A 138 18.34 3.08 -25.65
N ASP A 139 17.85 3.76 -24.64
CA ASP A 139 18.15 3.47 -23.24
C ASP A 139 17.37 2.23 -22.80
N GLY A 140 18.06 1.11 -22.67
CA GLY A 140 17.49 -0.16 -22.22
C GLY A 140 17.12 -0.16 -20.73
N SER A 141 17.58 0.84 -19.95
CA SER A 141 17.24 0.97 -18.54
C SER A 141 15.88 1.65 -18.30
N PHE A 142 15.38 2.33 -19.32
CA PHE A 142 14.07 2.95 -19.27
C PHE A 142 12.97 1.92 -19.55
N PRO A 143 11.81 1.99 -18.89
CA PRO A 143 10.69 1.07 -19.14
C PRO A 143 10.00 1.43 -20.46
N ASN A 144 10.68 1.15 -21.58
CA ASN A 144 10.17 1.38 -22.93
C ASN A 144 8.84 0.62 -23.11
N GLN A 145 7.80 1.29 -23.59
CA GLN A 145 6.43 0.76 -23.66
C GLN A 145 5.92 0.62 -25.09
N PRO A 146 5.15 -0.46 -25.40
CA PRO A 146 4.81 -1.59 -24.54
C PRO A 146 6.01 -2.52 -24.30
N ASN A 147 6.22 -2.91 -23.06
CA ASN A 147 7.32 -3.77 -22.64
C ASN A 147 6.93 -5.26 -22.54
N VAL A 148 5.66 -5.56 -22.63
CA VAL A 148 5.06 -6.90 -22.57
C VAL A 148 3.96 -7.04 -23.60
N ASN A 149 3.67 -8.27 -23.99
CA ASN A 149 2.54 -8.57 -24.86
C ASN A 149 1.22 -8.19 -24.18
N GLN A 150 0.39 -7.49 -24.93
CA GLN A 150 -0.92 -7.01 -24.48
C GLN A 150 -2.01 -7.53 -25.42
N ARG A 151 -3.12 -7.99 -24.85
CA ARG A 151 -4.35 -8.29 -25.57
C ARG A 151 -5.38 -7.25 -25.17
N LEU A 152 -5.79 -6.41 -26.09
CA LEU A 152 -6.65 -5.25 -25.84
C LEU A 152 -7.84 -5.24 -26.80
N PRO A 153 -8.98 -4.62 -26.45
CA PRO A 153 -10.10 -4.48 -27.35
C PRO A 153 -9.82 -3.46 -28.47
N ALA A 154 -10.48 -3.63 -29.61
CA ALA A 154 -10.51 -2.63 -30.67
C ALA A 154 -11.03 -1.29 -30.15
N GLY A 155 -10.47 -0.18 -30.64
CA GLY A 155 -10.79 1.19 -30.23
C GLY A 155 -10.04 1.68 -28.99
N GLU A 156 -9.25 0.82 -28.32
CA GLU A 156 -8.37 1.24 -27.23
C GLU A 156 -7.17 2.02 -27.76
N THR A 157 -6.69 3.00 -27.01
CA THR A 157 -5.47 3.74 -27.33
C THR A 157 -4.27 3.02 -26.73
N VAL A 158 -3.23 2.84 -27.51
CA VAL A 158 -1.94 2.29 -27.05
C VAL A 158 -0.91 3.39 -27.10
N ASP A 159 -0.29 3.66 -25.96
CA ASP A 159 0.81 4.60 -25.85
C ASP A 159 2.14 3.90 -26.10
N ILE A 160 2.97 4.54 -26.92
CA ILE A 160 4.34 4.13 -27.21
C ILE A 160 5.27 5.13 -26.54
N LYS A 161 6.17 4.63 -25.71
CA LYS A 161 7.11 5.47 -24.98
C LYS A 161 8.47 4.83 -24.95
N ILE A 162 9.49 5.56 -25.38
CA ILE A 162 10.88 5.13 -25.28
C ILE A 162 11.77 6.26 -24.79
N LYS A 163 12.93 5.90 -24.26
CA LYS A 163 14.02 6.82 -23.98
C LYS A 163 15.20 6.51 -24.90
N ALA A 164 15.70 7.52 -25.58
CA ALA A 164 16.77 7.39 -26.56
C ALA A 164 17.66 8.63 -26.59
N THR A 165 18.64 8.65 -27.49
CA THR A 165 19.48 9.84 -27.77
C THR A 165 18.59 11.04 -28.07
N PRO A 166 18.76 12.19 -27.39
CA PRO A 166 17.98 13.40 -27.61
C PRO A 166 18.14 14.00 -29.03
N GLY A 167 17.13 14.75 -29.48
CA GLY A 167 17.18 15.49 -30.75
C GLY A 167 16.95 14.61 -31.98
N CYS A 168 16.40 13.41 -31.83
CA CYS A 168 16.02 12.56 -32.96
C CYS A 168 14.65 12.94 -33.52
N ARG A 169 14.49 12.79 -34.83
CA ARG A 169 13.17 12.60 -35.43
C ARG A 169 12.75 11.15 -35.20
N ALA A 170 11.64 10.94 -34.51
CA ALA A 170 11.16 9.61 -34.14
C ALA A 170 9.82 9.29 -34.79
N MET A 171 9.66 8.06 -35.27
CA MET A 171 8.42 7.47 -35.77
C MET A 171 8.34 6.03 -35.30
N PHE A 172 7.16 5.42 -35.32
CA PHE A 172 7.02 3.98 -35.13
C PHE A 172 6.17 3.35 -36.24
N SER A 173 6.41 2.08 -36.46
CA SER A 173 5.63 1.24 -37.37
C SER A 173 5.14 -0.01 -36.64
N ILE A 174 4.08 -0.61 -37.17
CA ILE A 174 3.47 -1.83 -36.65
C ILE A 174 3.59 -2.90 -37.72
N SER A 175 4.02 -4.10 -37.36
CA SER A 175 4.25 -5.18 -38.33
C SER A 175 2.99 -5.49 -39.17
N GLY A 176 3.12 -5.40 -40.50
CA GLY A 176 2.04 -5.61 -41.45
C GLY A 176 1.03 -4.45 -41.58
N VAL A 177 1.31 -3.30 -40.98
CA VAL A 177 0.62 -2.04 -41.21
C VAL A 177 1.51 -1.15 -42.06
N LYS A 178 0.94 -0.50 -43.11
CA LYS A 178 1.73 0.32 -44.04
C LYS A 178 2.07 1.71 -43.49
N GLU A 179 1.24 2.21 -42.60
CA GLU A 179 1.37 3.54 -41.99
C GLU A 179 2.51 3.56 -40.97
N GLN A 180 3.18 4.71 -40.90
CA GLN A 180 4.10 5.07 -39.83
C GLN A 180 3.50 6.20 -39.01
N TYR A 181 3.66 6.12 -37.71
CA TYR A 181 3.08 7.08 -36.77
C TYR A 181 4.17 7.96 -36.18
N PRO A 182 3.97 9.28 -36.07
CA PRO A 182 4.96 10.17 -35.50
C PRO A 182 5.06 9.98 -33.98
N MET A 183 6.26 10.24 -33.45
CA MET A 183 6.52 10.39 -32.03
C MET A 183 7.10 11.77 -31.76
N VAL A 184 6.79 12.32 -30.60
CA VAL A 184 7.28 13.63 -30.16
C VAL A 184 8.28 13.43 -29.03
N GLU A 185 9.41 14.15 -29.10
CA GLU A 185 10.32 14.22 -27.98
C GLU A 185 9.68 15.06 -26.87
N SER A 186 9.43 14.45 -25.74
CA SER A 186 8.93 15.10 -24.53
C SER A 186 10.09 15.37 -23.57
N PHE A 187 9.91 16.40 -22.75
CA PHE A 187 10.86 16.75 -21.71
C PHE A 187 10.24 16.39 -20.37
N ILE A 188 10.82 15.40 -19.70
CA ILE A 188 10.41 15.11 -18.33
C ILE A 188 11.28 15.95 -17.40
N THR A 189 10.66 16.88 -16.70
CA THR A 189 11.24 17.44 -15.50
C THR A 189 11.08 16.39 -14.41
N ASN A 190 12.10 15.65 -14.13
CA ASN A 190 12.23 14.56 -13.16
C ASN A 190 10.97 13.74 -12.86
N GLU A 191 11.15 12.43 -12.75
CA GLU A 191 10.09 11.56 -12.28
C GLU A 191 9.59 12.03 -10.93
N PHE A 192 8.29 12.20 -10.84
CA PHE A 192 7.57 12.48 -9.63
C PHE A 192 7.83 11.36 -8.60
N TYR A 193 8.63 11.66 -7.58
CA TYR A 193 8.86 10.74 -6.50
C TYR A 193 7.73 10.84 -5.47
N LEU A 194 6.84 9.85 -5.49
CA LEU A 194 5.65 9.82 -4.65
C LEU A 194 6.00 9.94 -3.14
N GLY A 195 7.07 9.31 -2.70
CA GLY A 195 7.54 9.40 -1.31
C GLY A 195 7.85 10.85 -0.91
N GLU A 196 8.60 11.58 -1.74
CA GLU A 196 8.94 12.99 -1.48
C GLU A 196 7.71 13.91 -1.53
N ALA A 197 6.76 13.62 -2.41
CA ALA A 197 5.54 14.40 -2.52
C ALA A 197 4.59 14.24 -1.33
N ILE A 198 4.56 13.06 -0.72
CA ILE A 198 3.67 12.76 0.42
C ILE A 198 4.36 13.01 1.75
N PHE A 199 5.62 12.58 1.90
CA PHE A 199 6.32 12.51 3.17
C PHE A 199 7.52 13.47 3.27
N GLY A 200 7.99 14.05 2.15
CA GLY A 200 9.11 14.98 2.09
C GLY A 200 8.67 16.45 2.06
N LYS A 201 9.47 17.28 1.38
CA LYS A 201 9.20 18.73 1.20
C LYS A 201 8.08 19.02 0.20
N GLY A 202 7.46 18.00 -0.38
CA GLY A 202 6.41 18.12 -1.38
C GLY A 202 6.94 18.01 -2.81
N PHE A 203 6.26 18.67 -3.76
CA PHE A 203 6.65 18.63 -5.16
C PHE A 203 7.91 19.46 -5.39
N VAL A 204 9.07 18.82 -5.34
CA VAL A 204 10.33 19.48 -5.70
C VAL A 204 10.44 19.48 -7.23
N GLN A 205 10.39 20.66 -7.84
CA GLN A 205 10.82 20.80 -9.23
C GLN A 205 12.34 20.62 -9.28
N SER A 206 12.79 19.51 -9.88
CA SER A 206 14.20 19.35 -10.17
C SER A 206 14.61 20.32 -11.27
N SER A 207 15.83 20.88 -11.14
CA SER A 207 16.46 21.69 -12.17
C SER A 207 16.86 20.89 -13.41
N ASP A 208 16.94 19.57 -13.29
CA ASP A 208 17.46 18.68 -14.33
C ASP A 208 16.36 18.15 -15.24
N THR A 209 16.33 18.64 -16.46
CA THR A 209 15.41 18.18 -17.49
C THR A 209 15.99 16.94 -18.16
N VAL A 210 15.33 15.81 -18.05
CA VAL A 210 15.68 14.59 -18.79
C VAL A 210 15.16 14.69 -20.21
N LYS A 211 16.08 14.70 -21.19
CA LYS A 211 15.78 14.74 -22.63
C LYS A 211 15.83 13.36 -23.26
N GLY A 212 15.30 13.24 -24.48
CA GLY A 212 15.34 12.02 -25.26
C GLY A 212 14.22 11.04 -24.92
N ILE A 213 13.13 11.51 -24.34
CA ILE A 213 11.92 10.70 -24.16
C ILE A 213 10.98 10.96 -25.32
N TYR A 214 10.68 9.91 -26.08
CA TYR A 214 9.82 9.97 -27.26
C TYR A 214 8.50 9.29 -26.96
N GLU A 215 7.40 10.01 -27.21
CA GLU A 215 6.04 9.54 -26.97
C GLU A 215 5.21 9.60 -28.23
N GLY A 216 4.43 8.56 -28.46
CA GLY A 216 3.47 8.47 -29.56
C GLY A 216 2.30 7.59 -29.14
N HIS A 217 1.22 7.63 -29.89
CA HIS A 217 0.06 6.79 -29.64
C HIS A 217 -0.63 6.38 -30.93
N PHE A 218 -1.43 5.33 -30.85
CA PHE A 218 -2.34 4.95 -31.93
C PHE A 218 -3.60 4.27 -31.36
N ILE A 219 -4.69 4.33 -32.13
CA ILE A 219 -5.95 3.70 -31.75
C ILE A 219 -6.04 2.34 -32.46
N LEU A 220 -6.34 1.29 -31.70
CA LEU A 220 -6.46 -0.07 -32.22
C LEU A 220 -7.60 -0.19 -33.22
N PRO A 221 -7.35 -0.63 -34.48
CA PRO A 221 -8.40 -0.83 -35.46
C PRO A 221 -9.29 -2.03 -35.11
N ASN A 222 -10.48 -2.10 -35.70
CA ASN A 222 -11.36 -3.27 -35.56
C ASN A 222 -10.98 -4.39 -36.55
N GLU A 223 -9.77 -4.90 -36.38
CA GLU A 223 -9.16 -5.94 -37.22
C GLU A 223 -8.63 -7.09 -36.37
N ASP A 224 -8.32 -8.21 -37.00
CA ASP A 224 -7.65 -9.33 -36.32
C ASP A 224 -6.15 -9.11 -36.31
N TRP A 225 -5.63 -8.73 -35.16
CA TRP A 225 -4.21 -8.66 -34.93
C TRP A 225 -3.78 -9.72 -33.93
N LYS A 226 -2.71 -10.42 -34.27
CA LYS A 226 -2.10 -11.38 -33.36
C LYS A 226 -0.61 -11.10 -33.25
N ASP A 227 -0.15 -10.83 -32.04
CA ASP A 227 1.26 -10.62 -31.68
C ASP A 227 2.00 -9.64 -32.62
N LYS A 228 1.33 -8.54 -33.00
CA LYS A 228 1.92 -7.50 -33.84
C LYS A 228 3.04 -6.81 -33.08
N THR A 229 4.23 -6.75 -33.69
CA THR A 229 5.40 -6.06 -33.13
C THR A 229 5.41 -4.58 -33.52
N ILE A 230 5.99 -3.75 -32.66
CA ILE A 230 6.15 -2.32 -32.84
C ILE A 230 7.64 -2.01 -32.97
N THR A 231 8.02 -1.33 -34.05
CA THR A 231 9.39 -0.90 -34.27
C THR A 231 9.45 0.61 -34.30
N VAL A 232 10.29 1.19 -33.44
CA VAL A 232 10.59 2.63 -33.41
C VAL A 232 11.76 2.92 -34.32
N HIS A 233 11.62 3.95 -35.14
CA HIS A 233 12.62 4.43 -36.10
C HIS A 233 13.15 5.78 -35.63
N LEU A 234 14.39 5.84 -35.25
CA LEU A 234 15.08 7.06 -34.83
C LEU A 234 15.99 7.56 -35.95
N PHE A 235 15.95 8.84 -36.25
CA PHE A 235 16.84 9.51 -37.17
C PHE A 235 17.45 10.73 -36.51
N HIS A 236 18.77 10.76 -36.40
CA HIS A 236 19.53 11.90 -35.92
C HIS A 236 20.47 12.42 -37.03
N GLU A 237 20.48 13.74 -37.25
CA GLU A 237 21.18 14.36 -38.37
C GLU A 237 22.67 13.96 -38.45
N LYS A 238 23.34 13.88 -37.31
CA LYS A 238 24.78 13.61 -37.22
C LYS A 238 25.12 12.13 -37.00
N LEU A 239 24.21 11.39 -36.31
CA LEU A 239 24.50 10.03 -35.82
C LEU A 239 23.86 8.92 -36.70
N GLY A 240 23.04 9.29 -37.68
CA GLY A 240 22.41 8.36 -38.59
C GLY A 240 21.04 7.84 -38.15
N LYS A 241 20.79 6.54 -38.39
CA LYS A 241 19.50 5.90 -38.16
C LYS A 241 19.63 4.71 -37.22
N LEU A 242 18.58 4.46 -36.41
CA LEU A 242 18.48 3.29 -35.55
C LEU A 242 17.03 2.81 -35.53
N ASP A 243 16.83 1.52 -35.77
CA ASP A 243 15.54 0.85 -35.60
C ASP A 243 15.57 0.04 -34.31
N TYR A 244 14.55 0.19 -33.50
CA TYR A 244 14.41 -0.51 -32.21
C TYR A 244 13.03 -1.16 -32.10
N THR A 245 12.99 -2.48 -32.02
CA THR A 245 11.74 -3.23 -31.83
C THR A 245 11.43 -3.35 -30.34
N LEU A 246 10.26 -2.91 -29.96
CA LEU A 246 9.79 -3.00 -28.57
C LEU A 246 9.60 -4.46 -28.15
N PRO A 247 9.84 -4.78 -26.86
CA PRO A 247 9.70 -6.14 -26.35
C PRO A 247 8.25 -6.65 -26.38
N GLY A 248 7.28 -5.73 -26.19
CA GLY A 248 5.86 -6.06 -26.15
C GLY A 248 5.19 -6.02 -27.52
N GLY A 249 4.35 -7.01 -27.79
CA GLY A 249 3.47 -7.07 -28.95
C GLY A 249 2.01 -6.81 -28.63
N ILE A 250 1.22 -6.53 -29.65
CA ILE A 250 -0.22 -6.23 -29.54
C ILE A 250 -1.05 -7.31 -30.23
N THR A 251 -2.01 -7.84 -29.49
CA THR A 251 -3.11 -8.67 -30.00
C THR A 251 -4.41 -7.91 -29.81
N ILE A 252 -5.26 -7.84 -30.82
CA ILE A 252 -6.56 -7.16 -30.74
C ILE A 252 -7.67 -8.18 -30.54
N ASN A 253 -8.50 -7.94 -29.53
CA ASN A 253 -9.83 -8.54 -29.46
C ASN A 253 -10.81 -7.66 -30.22
N LYS A 254 -11.45 -8.20 -31.25
CA LYS A 254 -12.53 -7.48 -31.93
C LYS A 254 -13.63 -7.09 -30.94
N SER A 255 -14.31 -5.98 -31.20
CA SER A 255 -15.31 -5.39 -30.29
C SER A 255 -16.46 -6.34 -29.90
N TYR A 256 -16.73 -7.38 -30.69
CA TYR A 256 -17.76 -8.40 -30.44
C TYR A 256 -17.18 -9.71 -29.88
N GLN A 257 -15.85 -9.81 -29.72
CA GLN A 257 -15.18 -10.99 -29.17
C GLN A 257 -14.69 -10.66 -27.77
N TYR A 258 -15.34 -11.25 -26.78
CA TYR A 258 -14.95 -11.15 -25.37
C TYR A 258 -15.23 -12.48 -24.70
N ASP A 259 -14.46 -12.74 -23.67
CA ASP A 259 -14.66 -13.90 -22.79
C ASP A 259 -15.57 -13.47 -21.63
N ILE A 260 -16.30 -14.43 -21.07
CA ILE A 260 -16.97 -14.26 -19.78
C ILE A 260 -16.17 -14.97 -18.72
N VAL A 261 -15.96 -14.28 -17.62
CA VAL A 261 -15.28 -14.85 -16.44
C VAL A 261 -16.22 -14.92 -15.26
N GLU A 262 -15.94 -15.86 -14.38
CA GLU A 262 -16.58 -16.01 -13.08
C GLU A 262 -15.50 -15.91 -11.99
N VAL A 263 -15.74 -15.06 -11.00
CA VAL A 263 -14.83 -14.86 -9.85
C VAL A 263 -14.82 -16.12 -9.00
N LEU A 264 -13.61 -16.62 -8.72
CA LEU A 264 -13.42 -17.80 -7.88
C LEU A 264 -13.68 -17.47 -6.40
N GLU A 265 -13.93 -18.50 -5.63
CA GLU A 265 -14.06 -18.37 -4.18
C GLU A 265 -12.71 -17.96 -3.58
N ASP A 266 -12.69 -16.81 -2.92
CA ASP A 266 -11.57 -16.30 -2.13
C ASP A 266 -12.16 -15.74 -0.83
N PRO A 267 -11.73 -16.23 0.32
CA PRO A 267 -12.25 -15.77 1.61
C PRO A 267 -12.01 -14.27 1.86
N ASN A 268 -11.14 -13.63 1.06
CA ASN A 268 -10.81 -12.20 1.20
C ASN A 268 -11.40 -11.31 0.10
N LEU A 269 -12.28 -11.83 -0.71
CA LEU A 269 -12.74 -11.20 -1.94
C LEU A 269 -11.60 -10.97 -2.98
N VAL A 270 -11.95 -11.03 -4.24
CA VAL A 270 -10.98 -10.74 -5.31
C VAL A 270 -10.87 -9.23 -5.49
N VAL A 271 -9.64 -8.73 -5.48
CA VAL A 271 -9.38 -7.29 -5.62
C VAL A 271 -9.32 -6.91 -7.10
N GLY A 272 -10.27 -6.07 -7.52
CA GLY A 272 -10.21 -5.35 -8.79
C GLY A 272 -9.35 -4.10 -8.65
N ARG A 273 -8.35 -3.95 -9.53
CA ARG A 273 -7.38 -2.85 -9.50
C ARG A 273 -7.56 -1.89 -10.65
N THR A 274 -7.04 -0.67 -10.50
CA THR A 274 -7.07 0.38 -11.55
C THR A 274 -6.19 0.03 -12.74
N ALA A 275 -5.07 -0.65 -12.52
CA ALA A 275 -4.18 -1.25 -13.51
C ALA A 275 -3.45 -2.45 -12.89
N PRO A 276 -2.73 -3.29 -13.67
CA PRO A 276 -1.95 -4.38 -13.14
C PRO A 276 -1.04 -3.96 -11.99
N GLY A 277 -1.25 -4.54 -10.79
CA GLY A 277 -0.46 -4.23 -9.59
C GLY A 277 -0.73 -2.88 -8.91
N LEU A 278 -1.53 -1.98 -9.49
CA LEU A 278 -1.80 -0.65 -8.95
C LEU A 278 -2.94 -0.62 -7.92
N GLY A 279 -3.49 0.54 -7.66
CA GLY A 279 -4.44 0.83 -6.59
C GLY A 279 -5.68 -0.07 -6.56
N TYR A 280 -6.23 -0.28 -5.37
CA TYR A 280 -7.48 -1.00 -5.18
C TYR A 280 -8.65 -0.15 -5.68
N LYS A 281 -9.52 -0.70 -6.53
CA LYS A 281 -10.71 -0.04 -7.02
C LYS A 281 -11.98 -0.60 -6.35
N LEU A 282 -12.21 -1.90 -6.46
CA LEU A 282 -13.35 -2.58 -5.86
C LEU A 282 -13.02 -4.01 -5.45
N PHE A 283 -13.92 -4.63 -4.69
CA PHE A 283 -13.78 -6.01 -4.23
C PHE A 283 -14.92 -6.85 -4.80
N LEU A 284 -14.56 -7.97 -5.44
CA LEU A 284 -15.48 -8.84 -6.16
C LEU A 284 -15.76 -10.11 -5.34
N PRO A 285 -17.03 -10.35 -4.94
CA PRO A 285 -17.44 -11.61 -4.33
C PRO A 285 -17.34 -12.79 -5.29
N ALA A 286 -17.26 -14.01 -4.73
CA ALA A 286 -17.29 -15.24 -5.48
C ALA A 286 -18.58 -15.39 -6.33
N GLY A 287 -18.42 -15.97 -7.52
CA GLY A 287 -19.51 -16.20 -8.46
C GLY A 287 -19.98 -14.97 -9.22
N VAL A 288 -19.37 -13.80 -8.99
CA VAL A 288 -19.59 -12.60 -9.81
C VAL A 288 -19.08 -12.88 -11.22
N LYS A 289 -19.93 -12.61 -12.22
CA LYS A 289 -19.58 -12.75 -13.63
C LYS A 289 -19.29 -11.39 -14.23
N ALA A 290 -18.29 -11.32 -15.11
CA ALA A 290 -17.92 -10.11 -15.81
C ALA A 290 -17.41 -10.39 -17.22
N ILE A 291 -17.44 -9.36 -18.07
CA ILE A 291 -16.85 -9.40 -19.41
C ILE A 291 -15.35 -9.23 -19.29
N CYS A 292 -14.57 -10.15 -19.88
CA CYS A 292 -13.13 -10.03 -20.04
C CYS A 292 -12.82 -9.67 -21.49
N ASP A 293 -12.34 -8.48 -21.73
CA ASP A 293 -12.04 -7.97 -23.07
C ASP A 293 -10.52 -7.78 -23.33
N GLY A 294 -9.67 -8.12 -22.36
CA GLY A 294 -8.23 -8.00 -22.52
C GLY A 294 -7.40 -8.75 -21.48
N GLU A 295 -6.10 -8.79 -21.72
CA GLU A 295 -5.10 -9.36 -20.81
C GLU A 295 -3.78 -8.60 -20.93
N VAL A 296 -3.16 -8.25 -19.79
CA VAL A 296 -1.86 -7.60 -19.69
C VAL A 296 -1.07 -8.25 -18.54
N GLN A 297 0.10 -8.81 -18.81
CA GLN A 297 1.01 -9.38 -17.78
C GLN A 297 0.34 -10.42 -16.84
N GLY A 298 -0.55 -11.27 -17.34
CA GLY A 298 -1.27 -12.24 -16.52
C GLY A 298 -2.41 -11.64 -15.68
N TRP A 299 -2.74 -10.36 -15.91
CA TRP A 299 -3.92 -9.69 -15.37
C TRP A 299 -5.00 -9.64 -16.45
N LEU A 300 -6.19 -10.08 -16.12
CA LEU A 300 -7.34 -9.95 -16.99
C LEU A 300 -7.99 -8.57 -16.82
N ARG A 301 -8.29 -7.94 -17.95
CA ARG A 301 -9.02 -6.68 -18.01
C ARG A 301 -10.51 -7.00 -18.04
N LEU A 302 -11.21 -6.63 -16.96
CA LEU A 302 -12.64 -6.82 -16.84
C LEU A 302 -13.35 -5.51 -17.13
N ARG A 303 -14.24 -5.55 -18.12
CA ARG A 303 -15.13 -4.44 -18.46
C ARG A 303 -16.39 -4.52 -17.61
N LEU A 304 -16.55 -3.55 -16.72
CA LEU A 304 -17.72 -3.41 -15.85
C LEU A 304 -18.85 -2.65 -16.54
N ALA A 305 -18.51 -1.58 -17.27
CA ALA A 305 -19.38 -0.77 -18.10
C ALA A 305 -18.57 -0.17 -19.26
N LYS A 306 -19.20 0.59 -20.15
CA LYS A 306 -18.55 1.14 -21.36
C LYS A 306 -17.20 1.83 -21.07
N ASN A 307 -17.12 2.60 -19.99
CA ASN A 307 -15.91 3.36 -19.60
C ASN A 307 -15.38 2.95 -18.22
N GLU A 308 -15.78 1.79 -17.73
CA GLU A 308 -15.40 1.30 -16.40
C GLU A 308 -14.74 -0.07 -16.49
N ILE A 309 -13.45 -0.11 -16.15
CA ILE A 309 -12.65 -1.31 -16.18
C ILE A 309 -11.97 -1.57 -14.84
N VAL A 310 -11.64 -2.82 -14.58
CA VAL A 310 -10.74 -3.25 -13.52
C VAL A 310 -9.83 -4.35 -14.01
N PHE A 311 -8.68 -4.51 -13.35
CA PHE A 311 -7.76 -5.60 -13.58
C PHE A 311 -7.77 -6.57 -12.41
N VAL A 312 -7.85 -7.86 -12.71
CA VAL A 312 -7.77 -8.94 -11.72
C VAL A 312 -6.70 -9.95 -12.11
N PRO A 313 -6.02 -10.61 -11.16
CA PRO A 313 -5.12 -11.71 -11.50
C PRO A 313 -5.87 -12.82 -12.24
N LYS A 314 -5.29 -13.36 -13.31
CA LYS A 314 -5.88 -14.47 -14.08
C LYS A 314 -6.20 -15.68 -13.21
N SER A 315 -5.41 -15.92 -12.17
CA SER A 315 -5.61 -17.01 -11.21
C SER A 315 -6.83 -16.82 -10.29
N SER A 316 -7.42 -15.64 -10.23
CA SER A 316 -8.56 -15.34 -9.35
C SER A 316 -9.92 -15.52 -10.01
N VAL A 317 -9.95 -15.89 -11.28
CA VAL A 317 -11.17 -16.08 -12.05
C VAL A 317 -11.13 -17.36 -12.89
N LYS A 318 -12.31 -17.87 -13.25
CA LYS A 318 -12.50 -18.95 -14.18
C LYS A 318 -13.06 -18.42 -15.50
N LEU A 319 -12.43 -18.75 -16.61
CA LEU A 319 -12.98 -18.51 -17.93
C LEU A 319 -14.17 -19.46 -18.16
N LEU A 320 -15.30 -18.90 -18.55
CA LEU A 320 -16.48 -19.68 -18.93
C LEU A 320 -16.38 -20.17 -20.39
N PRO A 321 -17.16 -21.18 -20.80
CA PRO A 321 -17.13 -21.68 -22.16
C PRO A 321 -17.38 -20.56 -23.19
N LEU A 322 -16.72 -20.64 -24.33
CA LEU A 322 -16.91 -19.71 -25.44
C LEU A 322 -18.40 -19.64 -25.84
N GLY A 323 -18.93 -18.44 -25.99
CA GLY A 323 -20.36 -18.22 -26.27
C GLY A 323 -21.23 -18.14 -25.02
N SER A 324 -20.65 -18.14 -23.83
CA SER A 324 -21.39 -17.83 -22.59
C SER A 324 -22.10 -16.49 -22.71
N PRO A 325 -23.36 -16.38 -22.23
CA PRO A 325 -24.13 -15.13 -22.34
C PRO A 325 -23.50 -14.03 -21.52
N VAL A 326 -23.63 -12.78 -22.00
CA VAL A 326 -23.23 -11.59 -21.26
C VAL A 326 -24.04 -11.52 -19.97
N PRO A 327 -23.37 -11.39 -18.80
CA PRO A 327 -24.08 -11.27 -17.54
C PRO A 327 -24.85 -9.95 -17.50
N LYS A 328 -26.18 -10.03 -17.33
CA LYS A 328 -27.08 -8.89 -17.23
C LYS A 328 -28.21 -9.18 -16.25
N SER A 329 -28.74 -8.15 -15.62
CA SER A 329 -29.92 -8.26 -14.78
C SER A 329 -30.82 -7.05 -14.90
N ALA A 330 -32.12 -7.27 -15.09
CA ALA A 330 -33.13 -6.28 -14.72
C ALA A 330 -33.40 -6.42 -13.22
N ILE A 331 -33.52 -5.30 -12.53
CA ILE A 331 -33.85 -5.25 -11.10
C ILE A 331 -35.28 -4.78 -10.97
N GLU A 332 -36.13 -5.64 -10.43
CA GLU A 332 -37.58 -5.43 -10.35
C GLU A 332 -38.03 -5.05 -8.92
N VAL A 333 -37.35 -5.57 -7.90
CA VAL A 333 -37.76 -5.44 -6.51
C VAL A 333 -36.56 -5.19 -5.59
N ILE A 334 -36.73 -4.24 -4.69
CA ILE A 334 -35.82 -3.98 -3.58
C ILE A 334 -36.61 -4.10 -2.27
N ARG A 335 -35.99 -4.65 -1.22
CA ARG A 335 -36.62 -4.82 0.08
C ARG A 335 -35.68 -4.38 1.19
N THR A 336 -36.25 -3.73 2.21
CA THR A 336 -35.58 -3.61 3.52
C THR A 336 -36.11 -4.64 4.48
N LYS A 337 -35.24 -5.16 5.37
CA LYS A 337 -35.61 -6.10 6.42
C LYS A 337 -34.87 -5.76 7.71
N ASN A 338 -35.62 -5.70 8.80
CA ASN A 338 -35.08 -5.35 10.11
C ASN A 338 -34.46 -6.58 10.79
N ASN A 339 -33.22 -6.42 11.30
CA ASN A 339 -32.58 -7.35 12.20
C ASN A 339 -32.13 -6.61 13.47
N ASP A 340 -31.72 -7.33 14.52
CA ASP A 340 -31.37 -6.73 15.81
C ASP A 340 -30.26 -5.67 15.71
N ASN A 341 -29.17 -5.97 14.99
CA ASN A 341 -27.97 -5.12 14.93
C ASN A 341 -27.75 -4.42 13.58
N HIS A 342 -28.55 -4.74 12.57
CA HIS A 342 -28.41 -4.17 11.21
C HIS A 342 -29.75 -4.14 10.49
N VAL A 343 -29.82 -3.36 9.44
CA VAL A 343 -30.89 -3.42 8.45
C VAL A 343 -30.31 -4.04 7.19
N ARG A 344 -31.04 -5.00 6.61
CA ARG A 344 -30.70 -5.58 5.31
C ARG A 344 -31.42 -4.79 4.21
N VAL A 345 -30.70 -4.49 3.14
CA VAL A 345 -31.25 -4.06 1.86
C VAL A 345 -31.00 -5.20 0.87
N GLU A 346 -32.07 -5.82 0.40
CA GLU A 346 -32.07 -6.98 -0.48
C GLU A 346 -32.43 -6.57 -1.90
N ILE A 347 -31.56 -6.84 -2.87
CA ILE A 347 -31.71 -6.50 -4.28
C ILE A 347 -31.73 -7.80 -5.08
N GLY A 348 -32.86 -8.10 -5.72
CA GLY A 348 -33.03 -9.29 -6.55
C GLY A 348 -32.36 -9.12 -7.90
N LEU A 349 -31.49 -10.06 -8.26
CA LEU A 349 -30.77 -10.11 -9.53
C LEU A 349 -31.01 -11.45 -10.23
N LYS A 350 -30.75 -11.52 -11.53
CA LYS A 350 -30.78 -12.78 -12.32
C LYS A 350 -29.38 -13.40 -12.42
N GLU A 351 -28.35 -12.61 -12.20
CA GLU A 351 -26.92 -12.99 -12.22
C GLU A 351 -26.18 -12.26 -11.11
N ARG A 352 -25.08 -12.82 -10.61
CA ARG A 352 -24.18 -12.10 -9.71
C ARG A 352 -23.34 -11.11 -10.49
N LEU A 353 -23.63 -9.84 -10.35
CA LEU A 353 -23.00 -8.74 -11.11
C LEU A 353 -21.96 -8.01 -10.26
N PRO A 354 -20.95 -7.39 -10.90
CA PRO A 354 -20.05 -6.47 -10.21
C PRO A 354 -20.79 -5.26 -9.67
N PHE A 355 -20.34 -4.74 -8.52
CA PHE A 355 -20.90 -3.52 -7.95
C PHE A 355 -19.83 -2.72 -7.19
N GLU A 356 -20.12 -1.45 -6.94
CA GLU A 356 -19.30 -0.54 -6.14
C GLU A 356 -20.18 0.16 -5.10
N ILE A 357 -19.68 0.29 -3.86
CA ILE A 357 -20.36 1.01 -2.79
C ILE A 357 -19.52 2.22 -2.39
N LYS A 358 -20.13 3.41 -2.37
CA LYS A 358 -19.52 4.66 -1.91
C LYS A 358 -20.31 5.26 -0.76
N GLN A 359 -19.58 5.83 0.20
CA GLN A 359 -20.16 6.57 1.31
C GLN A 359 -20.30 8.04 0.93
N LEU A 360 -21.46 8.62 1.16
CA LEU A 360 -21.77 10.03 0.96
C LEU A 360 -22.15 10.64 2.31
N PRO A 361 -21.31 11.50 2.91
CA PRO A 361 -21.46 11.85 4.33
C PRO A 361 -22.54 12.90 4.62
N ASN A 362 -22.89 13.78 3.69
CA ASN A 362 -23.81 14.90 3.94
C ASN A 362 -24.85 15.08 2.82
N PRO A 363 -26.11 14.70 3.01
CA PRO A 363 -26.63 13.86 4.09
C PRO A 363 -26.04 12.44 4.04
N LEU A 364 -26.13 11.69 5.15
CA LEU A 364 -25.54 10.37 5.23
C LEU A 364 -26.26 9.37 4.32
N ARG A 365 -25.56 8.92 3.28
CA ARG A 365 -26.08 8.01 2.26
C ARG A 365 -25.05 6.98 1.85
N LEU A 366 -25.51 5.85 1.33
CA LEU A 366 -24.71 4.89 0.58
C LEU A 366 -25.14 4.92 -0.89
N SER A 367 -24.19 5.12 -1.79
CA SER A 367 -24.38 4.94 -3.23
C SER A 367 -23.90 3.53 -3.59
N LEU A 368 -24.78 2.72 -4.16
CA LEU A 368 -24.51 1.39 -4.67
C LEU A 368 -24.68 1.38 -6.17
N LYS A 369 -23.59 1.34 -6.92
CA LYS A 369 -23.60 1.14 -8.38
C LYS A 369 -23.52 -0.34 -8.69
N ILE A 370 -24.45 -0.82 -9.51
CA ILE A 370 -24.50 -2.20 -10.01
C ILE A 370 -24.24 -2.13 -11.52
N PHE A 371 -23.20 -2.80 -11.96
CA PHE A 371 -22.78 -2.82 -13.36
C PHE A 371 -23.51 -3.93 -14.13
N ASN A 372 -23.75 -3.72 -15.40
CA ASN A 372 -24.57 -4.58 -16.28
C ASN A 372 -26.00 -4.79 -15.74
N ALA A 373 -26.54 -3.78 -15.05
CA ALA A 373 -27.89 -3.78 -14.50
C ALA A 373 -28.75 -2.69 -15.13
N VAL A 374 -30.03 -3.00 -15.33
CA VAL A 374 -31.06 -2.06 -15.77
C VAL A 374 -32.19 -2.03 -14.75
N SER A 375 -32.81 -0.85 -14.62
CA SER A 375 -33.98 -0.69 -13.77
C SER A 375 -35.24 -1.20 -14.44
N ASP A 376 -35.96 -2.04 -13.74
CA ASP A 376 -37.35 -2.42 -13.95
C ASP A 376 -38.04 -2.42 -12.58
N ILE A 377 -37.67 -1.40 -11.76
CA ILE A 377 -38.06 -1.32 -10.33
C ILE A 377 -39.48 -0.77 -10.24
N ASP A 378 -40.43 -1.67 -10.03
CA ASP A 378 -41.82 -1.33 -9.71
C ASP A 378 -42.08 -1.23 -8.23
N TRP A 379 -41.29 -1.91 -7.41
CA TRP A 379 -41.56 -2.07 -5.98
C TRP A 379 -40.31 -1.90 -5.11
N ILE A 380 -40.38 -0.96 -4.16
CA ILE A 380 -39.44 -0.84 -3.05
C ILE A 380 -40.22 -1.07 -1.75
N PHE A 381 -39.97 -2.21 -1.12
CA PHE A 381 -40.65 -2.57 0.12
C PHE A 381 -39.84 -2.12 1.34
N HIS A 382 -40.41 -1.21 2.13
CA HIS A 382 -39.85 -0.75 3.39
C HIS A 382 -40.47 -1.52 4.56
N ASP A 383 -39.64 -2.26 5.32
CA ASP A 383 -40.03 -2.91 6.58
C ASP A 383 -40.39 -1.81 7.59
N ARG A 384 -41.65 -1.78 8.05
CA ARG A 384 -42.17 -0.78 8.96
C ARG A 384 -41.54 -0.80 10.36
N THR A 385 -40.82 -1.86 10.70
CA THR A 385 -40.15 -2.03 12.00
C THR A 385 -38.74 -1.47 12.05
N GLN A 386 -38.12 -1.21 10.88
CA GLN A 386 -36.81 -0.58 10.78
C GLN A 386 -36.95 0.97 10.75
N ARG A 387 -35.91 1.69 11.19
CA ARG A 387 -35.83 3.15 11.20
C ARG A 387 -34.52 3.69 10.62
N LEU A 388 -33.60 2.81 10.25
CA LEU A 388 -32.27 3.20 9.79
C LEU A 388 -32.25 3.66 8.34
N VAL A 389 -32.90 2.91 7.43
CA VAL A 389 -33.02 3.28 6.03
C VAL A 389 -34.26 4.18 5.88
N GLU A 390 -34.02 5.45 5.62
CA GLU A 390 -35.08 6.43 5.47
C GLU A 390 -35.70 6.35 4.08
N ASN A 391 -34.87 6.34 3.05
CA ASN A 391 -35.30 6.30 1.65
C ASN A 391 -34.34 5.48 0.79
N ILE A 392 -34.84 4.96 -0.32
CA ILE A 392 -34.05 4.34 -1.38
C ILE A 392 -34.51 4.93 -2.70
N GLU A 393 -33.61 5.59 -3.40
CA GLU A 393 -33.81 6.12 -4.73
C GLU A 393 -32.96 5.36 -5.74
N TRP A 394 -33.38 5.33 -6.99
CA TRP A 394 -32.60 4.74 -8.07
C TRP A 394 -32.44 5.68 -9.25
N SER A 395 -31.36 5.50 -9.98
CA SER A 395 -31.05 6.23 -11.22
C SER A 395 -30.34 5.32 -12.22
N GLN A 396 -30.80 5.29 -13.45
CA GLN A 396 -30.08 4.65 -14.55
C GLN A 396 -28.99 5.61 -15.06
N ILE A 397 -27.73 5.38 -14.63
CA ILE A 397 -26.61 6.27 -14.96
C ILE A 397 -26.17 6.13 -16.42
N SER A 398 -26.22 4.90 -16.93
CA SER A 398 -25.99 4.56 -18.34
C SER A 398 -26.82 3.34 -18.71
N GLU A 399 -26.76 2.89 -19.95
CA GLU A 399 -27.51 1.71 -20.45
C GLU A 399 -27.22 0.43 -19.63
N ASP A 400 -26.08 0.39 -18.95
CA ASP A 400 -25.57 -0.78 -18.25
C ASP A 400 -25.15 -0.50 -16.80
N VAL A 401 -25.48 0.66 -16.23
CA VAL A 401 -25.15 1.02 -14.83
C VAL A 401 -26.37 1.56 -14.12
N LEU A 402 -26.82 0.83 -13.12
CA LEU A 402 -27.87 1.26 -12.19
C LEU A 402 -27.22 1.73 -10.88
N GLU A 403 -27.61 2.90 -10.38
CA GLU A 403 -27.24 3.41 -9.06
C GLU A 403 -28.44 3.42 -8.12
N LEU A 404 -28.24 2.89 -6.93
CA LEU A 404 -29.16 3.02 -5.80
C LEU A 404 -28.55 3.97 -4.79
N THR A 405 -29.30 4.99 -4.39
CA THR A 405 -28.95 5.90 -3.30
C THR A 405 -29.78 5.53 -2.08
N ILE A 406 -29.12 5.07 -1.01
CA ILE A 406 -29.75 4.62 0.24
C ILE A 406 -29.49 5.68 1.28
N GLU A 407 -30.54 6.41 1.68
CA GLU A 407 -30.48 7.45 2.69
C GLU A 407 -30.65 6.87 4.09
N LEU A 408 -29.80 7.31 5.04
CA LEU A 408 -29.71 6.72 6.37
C LEU A 408 -30.10 7.74 7.44
N ASN A 409 -31.00 7.32 8.33
CA ASN A 409 -31.45 8.07 9.49
C ASN A 409 -30.57 7.73 10.71
N GLN A 410 -29.31 8.13 10.66
CA GLN A 410 -28.36 8.09 11.80
C GLN A 410 -27.23 9.11 11.56
N ASN A 411 -26.62 9.58 12.64
CA ASN A 411 -25.60 10.64 12.55
C ASN A 411 -24.24 10.14 12.08
N HIS A 412 -23.99 8.83 12.20
CA HIS A 412 -22.71 8.22 11.84
C HIS A 412 -22.90 6.85 11.19
N LEU A 413 -22.09 6.52 10.17
CA LEU A 413 -22.08 5.20 9.55
C LEU A 413 -21.15 4.26 10.35
N TRP A 414 -21.75 3.32 11.06
CA TRP A 414 -21.03 2.37 11.93
C TRP A 414 -20.44 1.16 11.19
N GLY A 415 -20.66 1.10 9.90
CA GLY A 415 -20.18 0.06 9.02
C GLY A 415 -21.31 -0.64 8.26
N TYR A 416 -20.89 -1.40 7.25
CA TYR A 416 -21.77 -2.24 6.45
C TYR A 416 -21.01 -3.45 5.94
N SER A 417 -21.73 -4.51 5.61
CA SER A 417 -21.20 -5.66 4.88
C SER A 417 -22.11 -6.01 3.71
N PHE A 418 -21.59 -6.78 2.77
CA PHE A 418 -22.33 -7.23 1.61
C PHE A 418 -22.03 -8.70 1.30
N GLU A 419 -23.02 -9.39 0.74
CA GLU A 419 -22.89 -10.77 0.31
C GLU A 419 -23.91 -11.10 -0.78
N TYR A 420 -23.68 -12.17 -1.50
CA TYR A 420 -24.66 -12.77 -2.38
C TYR A 420 -25.30 -13.99 -1.72
N GLU A 421 -26.62 -13.93 -1.47
CA GLU A 421 -27.45 -15.08 -1.09
C GLU A 421 -28.15 -15.60 -2.36
N GLY A 422 -27.57 -16.63 -3.00
CA GLY A 422 -27.99 -17.01 -4.36
C GLY A 422 -27.72 -15.89 -5.36
N TYR A 423 -28.77 -15.33 -5.93
CA TYR A 423 -28.71 -14.17 -6.81
C TYR A 423 -29.21 -12.87 -6.15
N ILE A 424 -29.46 -12.88 -4.86
CA ILE A 424 -29.85 -11.67 -4.12
C ILE A 424 -28.58 -11.00 -3.60
N LEU A 425 -28.33 -9.76 -4.02
CA LEU A 425 -27.32 -8.93 -3.41
C LEU A 425 -27.87 -8.34 -2.10
N VAL A 426 -27.25 -8.69 -0.98
CA VAL A 426 -27.66 -8.27 0.35
C VAL A 426 -26.64 -7.28 0.89
N LEU A 427 -27.09 -6.06 1.17
CA LEU A 427 -26.31 -5.05 1.89
C LEU A 427 -26.83 -5.00 3.34
N LYS A 428 -25.95 -5.28 4.31
CA LYS A 428 -26.24 -5.23 5.75
C LYS A 428 -25.65 -3.96 6.33
N ILE A 429 -26.47 -3.01 6.75
CA ILE A 429 -26.05 -1.70 7.30
C ILE A 429 -26.18 -1.74 8.81
N LYS A 430 -25.10 -1.50 9.53
CA LYS A 430 -25.07 -1.52 10.99
C LYS A 430 -25.89 -0.38 11.57
N LYS A 431 -26.66 -0.72 12.60
CA LYS A 431 -27.32 0.27 13.47
C LYS A 431 -26.31 0.88 14.43
N SER A 432 -26.58 2.07 14.89
CA SER A 432 -25.80 2.72 15.97
C SER A 432 -25.64 1.77 17.16
N PRO A 433 -24.43 1.63 17.70
CA PRO A 433 -24.21 0.84 18.91
C PRO A 433 -25.06 1.37 20.08
N LYS A 434 -25.70 0.45 20.79
CA LYS A 434 -26.56 0.84 21.93
C LYS A 434 -25.76 1.55 23.02
N ILE A 435 -26.30 2.67 23.52
CA ILE A 435 -25.76 3.37 24.67
C ILE A 435 -26.01 2.52 25.91
N SER A 436 -24.97 2.21 26.68
CA SER A 436 -25.12 1.43 27.90
C SER A 436 -25.81 2.26 29.02
N LYS A 437 -26.51 1.58 29.94
CA LYS A 437 -27.06 2.25 31.13
C LYS A 437 -25.96 2.90 31.98
N LYS A 438 -24.79 2.29 32.06
CA LYS A 438 -23.63 2.85 32.78
C LYS A 438 -23.11 4.13 32.12
N TRP A 439 -23.11 4.22 30.80
CA TRP A 439 -22.75 5.47 30.14
C TRP A 439 -23.71 6.58 30.48
N LEU A 440 -25.03 6.32 30.42
CA LEU A 440 -26.04 7.32 30.76
C LEU A 440 -25.94 7.82 32.23
N ILE A 441 -25.48 6.95 33.15
CA ILE A 441 -25.38 7.28 34.58
C ILE A 441 -24.01 7.86 34.93
N PHE A 442 -22.93 7.30 34.40
CA PHE A 442 -21.55 7.57 34.80
C PHE A 442 -20.71 8.30 33.72
N GLY A 443 -21.29 8.61 32.56
CA GLY A 443 -20.60 9.33 31.48
C GLY A 443 -19.47 8.57 30.81
N ASN A 444 -19.45 7.22 30.86
CA ASN A 444 -18.41 6.41 30.25
C ASN A 444 -18.79 5.96 28.82
N PRO A 445 -18.27 6.60 27.75
CA PRO A 445 -18.64 6.31 26.38
C PRO A 445 -18.08 4.98 25.87
N LEU A 446 -17.06 4.39 26.53
CA LEU A 446 -16.42 3.14 26.12
C LEU A 446 -17.10 1.89 26.69
N GLU A 447 -18.00 2.04 27.65
CA GLU A 447 -18.65 0.90 28.29
C GLU A 447 -19.40 0.02 27.29
N GLY A 448 -18.96 -1.24 27.18
CA GLY A 448 -19.54 -2.25 26.32
C GLY A 448 -19.21 -2.13 24.82
N ARG A 449 -18.42 -1.13 24.41
CA ARG A 449 -17.96 -0.96 23.02
C ARG A 449 -17.06 -2.10 22.62
N LYS A 450 -17.24 -2.59 21.40
CA LYS A 450 -16.38 -3.62 20.81
C LYS A 450 -15.28 -2.96 20.00
N ILE A 451 -14.04 -3.15 20.40
CA ILE A 451 -12.87 -2.56 19.75
C ILE A 451 -11.93 -3.69 19.35
N VAL A 452 -11.50 -3.69 18.10
CA VAL A 452 -10.43 -4.58 17.62
C VAL A 452 -9.16 -3.77 17.46
N LEU A 453 -8.09 -4.25 18.07
CA LEU A 453 -6.74 -3.76 17.85
C LEU A 453 -6.00 -4.74 16.95
N ASP A 454 -5.33 -4.20 15.93
CA ASP A 454 -4.52 -4.96 15.00
C ASP A 454 -3.05 -4.56 15.18
N PRO A 455 -2.24 -5.32 15.94
CA PRO A 455 -0.81 -5.06 15.98
C PRO A 455 -0.21 -5.23 14.58
N GLY A 456 0.41 -4.17 14.06
CA GLY A 456 0.97 -4.16 12.71
C GLY A 456 2.09 -5.17 12.50
N HIS A 457 2.25 -5.63 11.27
CA HIS A 457 3.25 -6.61 10.85
C HIS A 457 3.02 -8.03 11.43
N ASN A 458 4.08 -8.85 11.51
CA ASN A 458 4.06 -10.26 11.87
C ASN A 458 3.25 -11.14 10.89
N PRO A 459 3.93 -11.99 10.04
CA PRO A 459 5.29 -12.54 10.28
C PRO A 459 6.47 -11.65 9.87
N ASP A 460 6.29 -10.64 9.02
CA ASP A 460 7.37 -9.71 8.70
C ASP A 460 7.74 -8.82 9.91
N PHE A 461 8.89 -8.16 9.83
CA PHE A 461 9.40 -7.38 10.96
C PHE A 461 8.87 -5.95 11.01
N GLY A 462 8.32 -5.45 9.88
CA GLY A 462 8.08 -4.02 9.71
C GLY A 462 9.39 -3.24 9.63
N ALA A 463 9.36 -1.99 10.03
CA ALA A 463 10.55 -1.16 10.15
C ALA A 463 11.48 -1.69 11.25
N ILE A 464 12.78 -1.40 11.10
CA ILE A 464 13.80 -1.75 12.09
C ILE A 464 14.51 -0.47 12.49
N GLY A 465 14.55 -0.22 13.79
CA GLY A 465 15.22 0.95 14.36
C GLY A 465 16.74 0.79 14.46
N PRO A 466 17.48 1.89 14.71
CA PRO A 466 18.95 1.88 14.80
C PRO A 466 19.52 0.86 15.80
N ARG A 467 18.82 0.56 16.87
CA ARG A 467 19.19 -0.43 17.89
C ARG A 467 18.70 -1.84 17.58
N ASN A 468 18.29 -2.08 16.31
CA ASN A 468 17.72 -3.35 15.86
C ASN A 468 16.36 -3.70 16.51
N THR A 469 15.65 -2.70 17.01
CA THR A 469 14.28 -2.83 17.51
C THR A 469 13.34 -3.07 16.34
N LYS A 470 12.52 -4.10 16.41
CA LYS A 470 11.59 -4.47 15.33
C LYS A 470 10.22 -3.85 15.58
N GLU A 471 9.65 -3.23 14.56
CA GLU A 471 8.35 -2.57 14.64
C GLU A 471 7.24 -3.51 15.11
N LYS A 472 7.20 -4.75 14.61
CA LYS A 472 6.19 -5.74 15.01
C LYS A 472 6.15 -6.01 16.53
N ASP A 473 7.30 -5.98 17.19
CA ASP A 473 7.40 -6.26 18.63
C ASP A 473 6.90 -5.05 19.43
N VAL A 474 7.25 -3.84 19.00
CA VAL A 474 6.76 -2.58 19.57
C VAL A 474 5.27 -2.43 19.38
N ASN A 475 4.75 -2.68 18.15
CA ASN A 475 3.32 -2.62 17.84
C ASN A 475 2.51 -3.56 18.74
N PHE A 476 3.02 -4.76 18.97
CA PHE A 476 2.36 -5.73 19.85
C PHE A 476 2.35 -5.26 21.31
N GLN A 477 3.48 -4.74 21.82
CA GLN A 477 3.58 -4.19 23.18
C GLN A 477 2.63 -3.01 23.39
N ILE A 478 2.58 -2.05 22.46
CA ILE A 478 1.66 -0.92 22.49
C ILE A 478 0.21 -1.44 22.50
N SER A 479 -0.11 -2.40 21.63
CA SER A 479 -1.47 -2.97 21.54
C SER A 479 -1.92 -3.60 22.86
N LEU A 480 -1.01 -4.24 23.60
CA LEU A 480 -1.32 -4.79 24.94
C LEU A 480 -1.62 -3.68 25.95
N LYS A 481 -0.87 -2.56 25.95
CA LYS A 481 -1.14 -1.40 26.82
C LYS A 481 -2.46 -0.73 26.48
N VAL A 482 -2.74 -0.54 25.18
CA VAL A 482 -4.02 0.01 24.70
C VAL A 482 -5.17 -0.90 25.14
N LYS A 483 -5.04 -2.22 24.95
CA LYS A 483 -6.03 -3.20 25.40
C LYS A 483 -6.30 -3.07 26.89
N GLU A 484 -5.26 -3.05 27.72
CA GLU A 484 -5.37 -2.93 29.18
C GLU A 484 -6.17 -1.70 29.61
N ILE A 485 -5.83 -0.53 29.03
CA ILE A 485 -6.49 0.75 29.39
C ILE A 485 -7.94 0.77 28.92
N LEU A 486 -8.22 0.29 27.72
CA LEU A 486 -9.58 0.26 27.17
C LEU A 486 -10.49 -0.73 27.93
N GLU A 487 -9.96 -1.89 28.33
CA GLU A 487 -10.70 -2.86 29.15
C GLU A 487 -11.01 -2.31 30.56
N LYS A 488 -10.07 -1.59 31.18
CA LYS A 488 -10.32 -0.85 32.44
C LYS A 488 -11.41 0.21 32.28
N ALA A 489 -11.51 0.82 31.11
CA ALA A 489 -12.58 1.75 30.76
C ALA A 489 -13.89 1.06 30.35
N GLY A 490 -14.01 -0.27 30.45
CA GLY A 490 -15.25 -1.02 30.23
C GLY A 490 -15.48 -1.45 28.78
N ALA A 491 -14.53 -1.24 27.87
CA ALA A 491 -14.62 -1.75 26.50
C ALA A 491 -14.37 -3.25 26.43
N LYS A 492 -14.87 -3.89 25.36
CA LYS A 492 -14.56 -5.27 24.98
C LYS A 492 -13.51 -5.26 23.88
N VAL A 493 -12.28 -5.61 24.22
CA VAL A 493 -11.15 -5.46 23.32
C VAL A 493 -10.66 -6.82 22.82
N TYR A 494 -10.48 -6.94 21.51
CA TYR A 494 -9.97 -8.13 20.83
C TYR A 494 -8.69 -7.78 20.06
N LEU A 495 -7.74 -8.70 20.04
CA LEU A 495 -6.54 -8.60 19.20
C LEU A 495 -6.71 -9.47 17.95
N THR A 496 -6.20 -9.03 16.82
CA THR A 496 -6.19 -9.84 15.60
C THR A 496 -5.29 -11.07 15.74
N HIS A 497 -4.21 -10.96 16.52
CA HIS A 497 -3.29 -12.05 16.87
C HIS A 497 -2.64 -11.82 18.26
N ASN A 498 -2.07 -12.87 18.83
CA ASN A 498 -1.43 -12.87 20.16
C ASN A 498 0.10 -12.95 20.08
N GLY A 499 0.71 -12.30 19.09
CA GLY A 499 2.15 -12.36 18.85
C GLY A 499 2.58 -13.44 17.86
N GLU A 500 1.70 -14.34 17.45
CA GLU A 500 1.95 -15.31 16.39
C GLU A 500 1.75 -14.68 15.01
N GLY A 501 2.54 -15.15 14.02
CA GLY A 501 2.48 -14.62 12.66
C GLY A 501 1.11 -14.82 11.99
N LEU A 502 0.43 -13.73 11.64
CA LEU A 502 -0.83 -13.76 10.92
C LEU A 502 -0.76 -12.82 9.71
N PRO A 503 -0.84 -13.37 8.46
CA PRO A 503 -0.79 -12.56 7.26
C PRO A 503 -1.87 -11.48 7.22
N LEU A 504 -1.57 -10.34 6.58
CA LEU A 504 -2.42 -9.15 6.49
C LEU A 504 -3.90 -9.46 6.17
N ARG A 505 -4.15 -10.30 5.16
CA ARG A 505 -5.51 -10.68 4.78
C ARG A 505 -6.26 -11.43 5.88
N GLN A 506 -5.57 -12.31 6.61
CA GLN A 506 -6.18 -13.05 7.72
C GLN A 506 -6.44 -12.13 8.92
N ARG A 507 -5.58 -11.12 9.16
CA ARG A 507 -5.83 -10.09 10.19
C ARG A 507 -7.13 -9.32 9.90
N ALA A 508 -7.32 -8.89 8.64
CA ALA A 508 -8.59 -8.24 8.24
C ALA A 508 -9.81 -9.15 8.45
N GLN A 509 -9.72 -10.46 8.11
CA GLN A 509 -10.80 -11.42 8.39
C GLN A 509 -11.11 -11.54 9.88
N LYS A 510 -10.09 -11.51 10.73
CA LYS A 510 -10.26 -11.49 12.19
C LYS A 510 -11.04 -10.26 12.64
N VAL A 511 -10.71 -9.07 12.11
CA VAL A 511 -11.48 -7.85 12.39
C VAL A 511 -12.96 -8.08 12.06
N VAL A 512 -13.26 -8.53 10.84
CA VAL A 512 -14.64 -8.79 10.40
C VAL A 512 -15.35 -9.80 11.32
N SER A 513 -14.66 -10.89 11.70
CA SER A 513 -15.23 -11.95 12.53
C SER A 513 -15.65 -11.51 13.93
N PHE A 514 -14.96 -10.52 14.50
CA PHE A 514 -15.32 -9.95 15.80
C PHE A 514 -16.48 -8.96 15.73
N ASN A 515 -16.80 -8.48 14.53
CA ASN A 515 -17.87 -7.50 14.30
C ASN A 515 -17.77 -6.30 15.25
N PRO A 516 -16.66 -5.53 15.22
CA PRO A 516 -16.40 -4.43 16.15
C PRO A 516 -17.15 -3.17 15.77
N ASP A 517 -17.27 -2.24 16.72
CA ASP A 517 -17.70 -0.86 16.46
C ASP A 517 -16.57 -0.07 15.79
N VAL A 518 -15.34 -0.27 16.27
CA VAL A 518 -14.11 0.38 15.81
C VAL A 518 -12.99 -0.65 15.66
N SER A 519 -12.15 -0.47 14.65
CA SER A 519 -10.88 -1.21 14.52
C SER A 519 -9.71 -0.24 14.33
N ILE A 520 -8.62 -0.49 15.06
CA ILE A 520 -7.41 0.34 15.03
C ILE A 520 -6.23 -0.56 14.73
N SER A 521 -5.58 -0.35 13.59
CA SER A 521 -4.28 -0.95 13.28
C SER A 521 -3.18 -0.08 13.87
N ILE A 522 -2.25 -0.69 14.62
CA ILE A 522 -1.19 0.01 15.35
C ILE A 522 0.13 -0.30 14.68
N HIS A 523 0.78 0.73 14.18
CA HIS A 523 2.05 0.72 13.52
C HIS A 523 2.99 1.77 14.12
N ASN A 524 4.27 1.79 13.70
CA ASN A 524 5.22 2.85 13.97
C ASN A 524 6.04 3.11 12.71
N ASN A 525 6.13 4.35 12.34
CA ASN A 525 6.47 4.80 11.01
C ASN A 525 7.96 4.59 10.62
N ALA A 526 8.16 4.50 9.33
CA ALA A 526 9.44 4.68 8.65
C ALA A 526 9.19 5.42 7.34
N LEU A 527 10.21 6.06 6.78
CA LEU A 527 10.10 6.72 5.49
C LEU A 527 10.53 5.80 4.35
N PRO A 528 9.99 6.00 3.14
CA PRO A 528 10.56 5.41 1.95
C PRO A 528 12.01 5.88 1.75
N GLU A 529 12.84 5.02 1.14
CA GLU A 529 14.18 5.41 0.71
C GLU A 529 14.12 6.66 -0.16
N GLY A 530 15.09 7.55 -0.02
CA GLY A 530 15.14 8.80 -0.74
C GLY A 530 14.37 9.97 -0.09
N VAL A 531 13.59 9.74 0.97
CA VAL A 531 12.99 10.81 1.78
C VAL A 531 13.87 11.11 2.98
N ASN A 532 14.16 12.40 3.19
CA ASN A 532 14.97 12.83 4.31
C ASN A 532 14.19 12.75 5.63
N PRO A 533 14.59 11.90 6.59
CA PRO A 533 13.85 11.71 7.84
C PRO A 533 13.92 12.91 8.79
N PHE A 534 14.82 13.85 8.56
CA PHE A 534 14.98 15.06 9.40
C PHE A 534 14.05 16.20 9.00
N ASP A 535 13.53 16.19 7.76
CA ASP A 535 12.68 17.26 7.26
C ASP A 535 11.26 17.21 7.85
N HIS A 536 10.73 15.99 8.03
CA HIS A 536 9.37 15.80 8.52
C HIS A 536 9.23 14.41 9.15
N ASN A 537 8.81 14.34 10.41
CA ASN A 537 8.57 13.11 11.16
C ASN A 537 7.57 13.39 12.31
N GLY A 538 7.21 12.40 13.11
CA GLY A 538 6.31 12.56 14.26
C GLY A 538 5.08 11.66 14.19
N SER A 539 3.95 12.09 14.76
CA SER A 539 2.73 11.29 14.84
C SER A 539 1.83 11.45 13.63
N SER A 540 1.28 10.35 13.12
CA SER A 540 0.29 10.38 12.04
C SER A 540 -0.84 9.37 12.24
N VAL A 541 -1.96 9.61 11.54
CA VAL A 541 -3.11 8.71 11.50
C VAL A 541 -3.63 8.61 10.07
N TYR A 542 -4.03 7.41 9.68
CA TYR A 542 -4.54 7.10 8.34
C TYR A 542 -5.97 6.60 8.41
N PHE A 543 -6.80 7.07 7.48
CA PHE A 543 -8.16 6.59 7.27
C PHE A 543 -8.44 6.46 5.76
N TYR A 544 -9.41 5.62 5.38
CA TYR A 544 -9.81 5.48 3.98
C TYR A 544 -11.26 5.92 3.75
N PRO A 545 -12.29 5.29 4.37
CA PRO A 545 -13.67 5.68 4.13
C PRO A 545 -14.04 6.91 4.98
N SER A 546 -14.98 7.69 4.48
CA SER A 546 -15.38 8.95 5.10
C SER A 546 -15.90 8.79 6.54
N ASN A 547 -16.51 7.65 6.87
CA ASN A 547 -16.97 7.39 8.23
C ASN A 547 -15.84 7.25 9.26
N ALA A 548 -14.63 6.93 8.83
CA ALA A 548 -13.49 6.81 9.74
C ALA A 548 -12.79 8.14 10.04
N LYS A 549 -13.07 9.20 9.26
CA LYS A 549 -12.38 10.49 9.39
C LYS A 549 -12.53 11.11 10.77
N ALA A 550 -13.72 11.14 11.33
CA ALA A 550 -13.96 11.74 12.65
C ALA A 550 -13.20 11.02 13.79
N LEU A 551 -13.10 9.69 13.71
CA LEU A 551 -12.28 8.90 14.65
C LEU A 551 -10.80 9.21 14.47
N ALA A 552 -10.33 9.25 13.22
CA ALA A 552 -8.93 9.57 12.91
C ALA A 552 -8.54 10.96 13.42
N GLU A 553 -9.37 11.98 13.21
CA GLU A 553 -9.16 13.33 13.74
C GLU A 553 -9.10 13.37 15.27
N SER A 554 -10.00 12.65 15.95
CA SER A 554 -10.03 12.61 17.41
C SER A 554 -8.77 11.93 17.98
N ILE A 555 -8.35 10.80 17.42
CA ILE A 555 -7.14 10.11 17.89
C ILE A 555 -5.89 10.89 17.55
N HIS A 556 -5.77 11.44 16.34
CA HIS A 556 -4.63 12.25 15.92
C HIS A 556 -4.42 13.45 16.85
N LYS A 557 -5.48 14.20 17.15
CA LYS A 557 -5.44 15.31 18.10
C LYS A 557 -4.89 14.87 19.46
N ASN A 558 -5.37 13.75 19.99
CA ASN A 558 -4.95 13.25 21.30
C ASN A 558 -3.52 12.71 21.30
N LEU A 559 -3.05 12.09 20.20
CA LEU A 559 -1.65 11.71 20.04
C LEU A 559 -0.71 12.93 20.11
N LEU A 560 -1.01 13.99 19.36
CA LEU A 560 -0.22 15.21 19.39
C LEU A 560 -0.17 15.86 20.78
N GLN A 561 -1.28 15.86 21.51
CA GLN A 561 -1.35 16.42 22.86
C GLN A 561 -0.57 15.62 23.91
N GLN A 562 -0.56 14.28 23.79
CA GLN A 562 0.04 13.39 24.80
C GLN A 562 1.53 13.10 24.55
N LEU A 563 1.93 13.00 23.29
CA LEU A 563 3.28 12.51 22.93
C LEU A 563 4.32 13.61 22.82
N ASN A 564 3.88 14.86 22.63
CA ASN A 564 4.78 16.00 22.39
C ASN A 564 5.77 15.76 21.23
N LEU A 565 5.32 15.05 20.20
CA LEU A 565 6.02 14.88 18.93
C LEU A 565 5.45 15.85 17.88
N MET A 566 6.20 16.05 16.80
CA MET A 566 5.71 16.84 15.66
C MET A 566 4.49 16.20 15.03
N ASP A 567 3.67 17.04 14.39
CA ASP A 567 2.56 16.58 13.57
C ASP A 567 3.09 16.12 12.22
N PHE A 568 3.14 14.79 12.01
CA PHE A 568 3.48 14.24 10.70
C PHE A 568 2.28 14.30 9.75
N GLY A 569 1.06 14.18 10.26
CA GLY A 569 -0.14 14.43 9.47
C GLY A 569 -1.30 13.47 9.67
N LEU A 570 -2.45 13.91 9.16
CA LEU A 570 -3.66 13.11 9.05
C LEU A 570 -3.91 12.80 7.56
N TYR A 571 -3.81 11.53 7.18
CA TYR A 571 -3.80 11.13 5.78
C TYR A 571 -5.04 10.32 5.38
N TRP A 572 -5.59 10.65 4.21
CA TRP A 572 -6.40 9.68 3.50
C TRP A 572 -5.46 8.65 2.84
N GLY A 573 -5.54 7.40 3.27
CA GLY A 573 -4.65 6.33 2.84
C GLY A 573 -5.41 5.10 2.34
N ASN A 574 -5.15 4.69 1.09
CA ASN A 574 -5.75 3.48 0.51
C ASN A 574 -5.06 2.21 1.05
N LEU A 575 -5.00 2.09 2.39
CA LEU A 575 -4.38 0.99 3.10
C LEU A 575 -5.39 -0.14 3.35
N TYR A 576 -4.93 -1.39 3.28
CA TYR A 576 -5.79 -2.56 3.37
C TYR A 576 -6.60 -2.60 4.68
N MET A 577 -5.96 -2.34 5.83
CA MET A 577 -6.64 -2.36 7.14
C MET A 577 -7.59 -1.17 7.36
N CYS A 578 -7.41 -0.06 6.62
CA CYS A 578 -8.36 1.05 6.62
C CYS A 578 -9.59 0.80 5.72
N ARG A 579 -9.58 -0.22 4.87
CA ARG A 579 -10.66 -0.53 3.90
C ARG A 579 -11.67 -1.56 4.41
N ILE A 580 -11.78 -1.78 5.69
CA ILE A 580 -12.73 -2.74 6.29
C ILE A 580 -14.07 -2.03 6.48
N PRO A 581 -15.06 -2.23 5.58
CA PRO A 581 -16.33 -1.50 5.63
C PRO A 581 -17.22 -1.93 6.82
N GLU A 582 -16.93 -3.07 7.44
CA GLU A 582 -17.70 -3.60 8.56
C GLU A 582 -17.46 -2.88 9.89
N SER A 583 -16.50 -1.95 9.94
CA SER A 583 -16.22 -1.15 11.15
C SER A 583 -15.77 0.26 10.78
N VAL A 584 -15.69 1.14 11.78
CA VAL A 584 -14.95 2.40 11.66
C VAL A 584 -13.46 2.08 11.82
N ALA A 585 -12.72 2.01 10.69
CA ALA A 585 -11.36 1.46 10.64
C ALA A 585 -10.32 2.55 10.37
N ILE A 586 -9.30 2.63 11.23
CA ILE A 586 -8.14 3.53 11.09
C ILE A 586 -6.83 2.79 11.30
N LEU A 587 -5.72 3.43 10.92
CA LEU A 587 -4.37 3.02 11.24
C LEU A 587 -3.64 4.20 11.90
N ILE A 588 -2.92 3.94 12.98
CA ILE A 588 -2.14 4.94 13.71
C ILE A 588 -0.64 4.65 13.59
N GLU A 589 0.13 5.70 13.49
CA GLU A 589 1.61 5.71 13.46
C GLU A 589 2.10 6.72 14.51
N PRO A 590 2.16 6.36 15.80
CA PRO A 590 2.45 7.30 16.88
C PRO A 590 3.81 7.95 16.81
N ALA A 591 4.84 7.23 16.31
CA ALA A 591 6.23 7.70 16.22
C ALA A 591 7.01 6.96 15.14
N PHE A 592 8.28 7.35 14.93
CA PHE A 592 9.15 6.78 13.92
C PHE A 592 10.13 5.76 14.51
N MET A 593 10.17 4.55 13.94
CA MET A 593 11.14 3.51 14.31
C MET A 593 12.58 3.90 13.96
N ILE A 594 12.75 4.62 12.83
CA ILE A 594 14.08 4.91 12.27
C ILE A 594 14.80 6.09 12.94
N ILE A 595 14.11 6.88 13.76
CA ILE A 595 14.69 8.03 14.47
C ILE A 595 15.17 7.56 15.85
N PRO A 596 16.49 7.68 16.19
CA PRO A 596 17.07 7.12 17.41
C PRO A 596 16.34 7.52 18.70
N GLU A 597 15.96 8.79 18.84
CA GLU A 597 15.25 9.31 20.01
C GLU A 597 13.84 8.73 20.12
N GLN A 598 13.13 8.61 18.98
CA GLN A 598 11.76 8.07 18.96
C GLN A 598 11.75 6.55 19.15
N GLU A 599 12.71 5.81 18.56
CA GLU A 599 12.91 4.37 18.84
C GLU A 599 13.12 4.13 20.34
N LYS A 600 13.95 4.95 20.98
CA LYS A 600 14.20 4.86 22.41
C LYS A 600 12.92 5.11 23.23
N LEU A 601 12.14 6.14 22.88
CA LEU A 601 10.84 6.40 23.53
C LEU A 601 9.88 5.22 23.34
N LEU A 602 9.73 4.72 22.11
CA LEU A 602 8.86 3.59 21.76
C LEU A 602 9.19 2.31 22.57
N SER A 603 10.45 2.15 22.98
CA SER A 603 10.92 1.03 23.77
C SER A 603 10.62 1.16 25.28
N THR A 604 10.03 2.28 25.72
CA THR A 604 9.72 2.52 27.13
C THR A 604 8.24 2.29 27.45
N ASP A 605 7.96 1.66 28.59
CA ASP A 605 6.59 1.48 29.09
C ASP A 605 5.86 2.82 29.24
N GLU A 606 6.54 3.85 29.75
CA GLU A 606 5.95 5.18 29.95
C GLU A 606 5.39 5.75 28.64
N PHE A 607 6.16 5.71 27.57
CA PHE A 607 5.73 6.26 26.29
C PHE A 607 4.61 5.42 25.65
N GLN A 608 4.71 4.09 25.77
CA GLN A 608 3.65 3.18 25.30
C GLN A 608 2.32 3.42 26.04
N TYR A 609 2.37 3.71 27.35
CA TYR A 609 1.16 4.09 28.11
C TYR A 609 0.63 5.47 27.70
N LYS A 610 1.48 6.45 27.34
CA LYS A 610 1.03 7.74 26.78
C LYS A 610 0.29 7.53 25.45
N ILE A 611 0.78 6.64 24.58
CA ILE A 611 0.07 6.26 23.34
C ILE A 611 -1.29 5.65 23.68
N ALA A 612 -1.34 4.73 24.66
CA ALA A 612 -2.56 4.05 25.04
C ALA A 612 -3.61 5.02 25.62
N GLU A 613 -3.19 5.98 26.44
CA GLU A 613 -4.09 7.05 26.96
C GLU A 613 -4.58 7.97 25.83
N ALA A 614 -3.71 8.32 24.86
CA ALA A 614 -4.12 9.12 23.70
C ALA A 614 -5.20 8.40 22.86
N VAL A 615 -5.02 7.10 22.63
CA VAL A 615 -6.01 6.28 21.92
C VAL A 615 -7.33 6.22 22.70
N LYS A 616 -7.28 6.00 24.02
CA LYS A 616 -8.48 5.99 24.88
C LYS A 616 -9.23 7.32 24.81
N ASN A 617 -8.53 8.43 25.03
CA ASN A 617 -9.14 9.77 25.04
C ASN A 617 -9.73 10.11 23.66
N GLY A 618 -9.04 9.76 22.56
CA GLY A 618 -9.57 9.96 21.22
C GLY A 618 -10.81 9.13 20.91
N LEU A 619 -10.89 7.91 21.43
CA LEU A 619 -12.09 7.07 21.34
C LEU A 619 -13.25 7.65 22.17
N GLU A 620 -12.99 8.13 23.38
CA GLU A 620 -14.00 8.79 24.23
C GLU A 620 -14.59 10.02 23.53
N ASP A 621 -13.73 10.91 23.00
CA ASP A 621 -14.14 12.09 22.22
C ASP A 621 -14.99 11.70 21.00
N PHE A 622 -14.59 10.65 20.27
CA PHE A 622 -15.32 10.18 19.10
C PHE A 622 -16.70 9.63 19.46
N PHE A 623 -16.79 8.73 20.45
CA PHE A 623 -18.07 8.12 20.82
C PHE A 623 -19.04 9.13 21.44
N GLN A 624 -18.55 10.16 22.16
CA GLN A 624 -19.40 11.25 22.66
C GLN A 624 -20.03 12.01 21.49
N LYS A 625 -19.23 12.48 20.54
CA LYS A 625 -19.73 13.21 19.36
C LYS A 625 -20.65 12.39 18.46
N ALA A 626 -20.38 11.10 18.31
CA ALA A 626 -21.20 10.22 17.48
C ALA A 626 -22.54 9.85 18.14
N ALA A 627 -22.70 10.13 19.43
CA ALA A 627 -23.95 9.93 20.17
C ALA A 627 -24.89 11.16 20.15
N GLU A 628 -24.33 12.35 19.89
CA GLU A 628 -25.08 13.60 19.67
C GLU A 628 -25.77 13.58 18.28
#